data_bf019a12d7869765207a3c6b7abc29b4
#
_entry.id   bf019a12d7869765207a3c6b7abc29b4
#
_cell.length_a   1.000
_cell.length_b   1.000
_cell.length_c   1.000
_cell.angle_alpha   90.00
_cell.angle_beta   90.00
_cell.angle_gamma   90.00
#
_symmetry.space_group_name_H-M   'P 1'
#
loop_
_entity.id
_entity.type
_entity.pdbx_description
1 polymer ?
#
loop_
_entity_poly.entity_id
_entity_poly.type
_entity_poly.pdbx_seq_one_letter_code
_entity_poly.pdbx_strand_id
1 'polypeptide(L)'
;EEVIKKAKKNKLDFLMITDHNVNCKDELPKVEGLTLIYGAELTKHGGHCNMWGVKDVIDQEDYDTCETYEDFLRVKDEAKRRGAVICMNHPHCNQCPWRWEKNAADVDVLEVWNAPTHYDNLTCTEWWHEQLRNGHKLPVVGGSDYHRDYVVTNLLTWPVTYVYAKSNSPEDI
;
A
#
# COMPACT_ATOMS: atom_id res chain seq x y z
N GLU A 1 4.52 11.34 14.87
CA GLU A 1 5.61 11.02 15.83
C GLU A 1 5.47 9.64 16.49
N GLU A 2 4.27 9.26 16.90
CA GLU A 2 4.03 7.99 17.63
C GLU A 2 4.32 6.77 16.75
N VAL A 3 3.87 6.76 15.50
CA VAL A 3 4.12 5.68 14.54
C VAL A 3 5.62 5.49 14.29
N ILE A 4 6.37 6.58 14.15
CA ILE A 4 7.83 6.56 13.99
C ILE A 4 8.51 5.90 15.20
N LYS A 5 8.11 6.26 16.41
CA LYS A 5 8.65 5.64 17.65
C LYS A 5 8.38 4.12 17.67
N LYS A 6 7.19 3.71 17.24
CA LYS A 6 6.83 2.28 17.14
C LYS A 6 7.62 1.56 16.06
N ALA A 7 7.75 2.14 14.89
CA ALA A 7 8.55 1.59 13.80
C ALA A 7 10.00 1.32 14.25
N LYS A 8 10.63 2.30 14.91
CA LYS A 8 11.99 2.14 15.49
C LYS A 8 12.03 1.06 16.58
N LYS A 9 11.06 1.05 17.49
CA LYS A 9 10.97 0.01 18.54
C LYS A 9 10.86 -1.38 17.94
N ASN A 10 10.16 -1.51 16.84
CA ASN A 10 9.96 -2.78 16.13
C ASN A 10 11.08 -3.08 15.11
N LYS A 11 12.10 -2.23 15.04
CA LYS A 11 13.28 -2.40 14.18
C LYS A 11 12.94 -2.47 12.68
N LEU A 12 11.97 -1.68 12.25
CA LEU A 12 11.73 -1.48 10.82
C LEU A 12 12.87 -0.67 10.22
N ASP A 13 13.32 -1.06 9.03
CA ASP A 13 14.30 -0.33 8.23
C ASP A 13 13.62 0.77 7.40
N PHE A 14 12.39 0.56 6.99
CA PHE A 14 11.58 1.54 6.28
C PHE A 14 10.11 1.50 6.68
N LEU A 15 9.38 2.57 6.39
CA LEU A 15 7.94 2.70 6.62
C LEU A 15 7.31 3.59 5.56
N MET A 16 6.26 3.12 4.92
CA MET A 16 5.43 3.90 4.01
C MET A 16 4.32 4.60 4.80
N ILE A 17 4.10 5.89 4.53
CA ILE A 17 3.02 6.68 5.13
C ILE A 17 1.94 6.85 4.07
N THR A 18 0.75 6.32 4.33
CA THR A 18 -0.32 6.17 3.33
C THR A 18 -1.66 6.60 3.89
N ASP A 19 -1.80 7.90 4.19
CA ASP A 19 -3.06 8.46 4.65
C ASP A 19 -4.16 8.33 3.57
N HIS A 20 -5.42 8.18 4.00
CA HIS A 20 -6.56 7.98 3.09
C HIS A 20 -6.89 9.25 2.30
N ASN A 21 -6.91 9.14 0.97
CA ASN A 21 -7.36 10.16 0.02
C ASN A 21 -6.69 11.54 0.20
N VAL A 22 -5.44 11.56 0.60
CA VAL A 22 -4.68 12.80 0.78
C VAL A 22 -3.19 12.56 0.57
N ASN A 23 -2.53 13.49 -0.10
CA ASN A 23 -1.07 13.50 -0.17
C ASN A 23 -0.47 13.94 1.18
N CYS A 24 0.70 13.45 1.50
CA CYS A 24 1.44 13.90 2.67
C CYS A 24 1.81 15.38 2.51
N LYS A 25 1.23 16.26 3.33
CA LYS A 25 1.41 17.71 3.24
C LYS A 25 2.79 18.17 3.70
N ASP A 26 3.28 17.53 4.75
CA ASP A 26 4.55 17.91 5.39
C ASP A 26 5.73 17.16 4.78
N GLU A 27 6.92 17.72 4.94
CA GLU A 27 8.14 16.97 4.65
C GLU A 27 8.31 15.84 5.67
N LEU A 28 8.55 14.63 5.18
CA LEU A 28 8.83 13.50 6.07
C LEU A 28 10.14 13.77 6.84
N PRO A 29 10.13 13.63 8.17
CA PRO A 29 11.32 13.91 8.96
C PRO A 29 12.43 12.90 8.65
N LYS A 30 13.67 13.36 8.66
CA LYS A 30 14.83 12.46 8.61
C LYS A 30 14.95 11.74 9.95
N VAL A 31 14.91 10.43 9.92
CA VAL A 31 14.97 9.58 11.11
C VAL A 31 16.17 8.65 11.00
N GLU A 32 17.08 8.70 11.96
CA GLU A 32 18.23 7.80 11.98
C GLU A 32 17.80 6.34 12.10
N GLY A 33 18.25 5.51 11.15
CA GLY A 33 17.97 4.07 11.12
C GLY A 33 16.54 3.71 10.68
N LEU A 34 15.77 4.66 10.11
CA LEU A 34 14.44 4.39 9.57
C LEU A 34 14.19 5.28 8.35
N THR A 35 14.00 4.70 7.20
CA THR A 35 13.60 5.41 5.98
C THR A 35 12.10 5.57 5.93
N LEU A 36 11.62 6.81 5.83
CA LEU A 36 10.20 7.10 5.62
C LEU A 36 9.98 7.35 4.12
N ILE A 37 8.95 6.71 3.58
CA ILE A 37 8.60 6.78 2.16
C ILE A 37 7.22 7.44 2.03
N TYR A 38 7.11 8.43 1.13
CA TYR A 38 5.86 9.06 0.79
C TYR A 38 4.89 8.08 0.14
N GLY A 39 3.62 8.25 0.41
CA GLY A 39 2.54 7.54 -0.24
C GLY A 39 1.19 8.13 0.11
N ALA A 40 0.18 7.57 -0.49
CA ALA A 40 -1.23 7.82 -0.18
C ALA A 40 -2.04 6.57 -0.45
N GLU A 41 -3.13 6.39 0.26
CA GLU A 41 -4.10 5.35 -0.04
C GLU A 41 -5.34 5.96 -0.70
N LEU A 42 -5.55 5.67 -1.99
CA LEU A 42 -6.82 5.92 -2.65
C LEU A 42 -7.85 4.94 -2.07
N THR A 43 -8.80 5.45 -1.30
CA THR A 43 -9.82 4.67 -0.58
C THR A 43 -11.19 5.00 -1.12
N LYS A 44 -11.78 4.05 -1.85
CA LYS A 44 -13.07 4.20 -2.52
C LYS A 44 -13.95 2.97 -2.33
N HIS A 45 -15.24 3.12 -2.61
CA HIS A 45 -16.15 1.99 -2.57
C HIS A 45 -15.75 0.87 -3.53
N GLY A 46 -15.10 1.21 -4.64
CA GLY A 46 -14.62 0.27 -5.65
C GLY A 46 -13.38 -0.51 -5.26
N GLY A 47 -12.58 0.00 -4.32
CA GLY A 47 -11.36 -0.64 -3.85
C GLY A 47 -10.41 0.33 -3.16
N HIS A 48 -9.36 -0.22 -2.56
CA HIS A 48 -8.29 0.53 -1.92
C HIS A 48 -6.97 0.29 -2.66
N CYS A 49 -6.24 1.36 -2.91
CA CYS A 49 -5.00 1.32 -3.67
C CYS A 49 -3.95 2.21 -3.03
N ASN A 50 -2.83 1.65 -2.64
CA ASN A 50 -1.68 2.45 -2.24
C ASN A 50 -0.89 2.92 -3.47
N MET A 51 -0.43 4.15 -3.40
CA MET A 51 0.42 4.79 -4.39
C MET A 51 1.65 5.33 -3.67
N TRP A 52 2.84 4.77 -3.93
CA TRP A 52 4.06 5.00 -3.15
C TRP A 52 5.18 5.67 -3.93
N GLY A 53 6.11 6.30 -3.23
CA GLY A 53 7.39 6.76 -3.74
C GLY A 53 7.45 8.27 -4.01
N VAL A 54 6.31 8.94 -4.15
CA VAL A 54 6.24 10.37 -4.46
C VAL A 54 5.36 11.12 -3.46
N LYS A 55 5.71 12.37 -3.18
CA LYS A 55 4.99 13.21 -2.21
C LYS A 55 3.61 13.63 -2.74
N ASP A 56 3.57 14.18 -3.94
CA ASP A 56 2.36 14.66 -4.59
C ASP A 56 1.90 13.63 -5.63
N VAL A 57 1.25 12.57 -5.16
CA VAL A 57 0.91 11.40 -5.98
C VAL A 57 -0.11 11.74 -7.06
N ILE A 58 -1.22 12.36 -6.68
CA ILE A 58 -2.28 12.87 -7.57
C ILE A 58 -2.86 14.15 -6.99
N ASP A 59 -3.65 14.87 -7.76
CA ASP A 59 -4.32 16.08 -7.28
C ASP A 59 -5.50 15.73 -6.37
N GLN A 60 -5.87 16.63 -5.44
CA GLN A 60 -6.96 16.39 -4.50
C GLN A 60 -8.30 16.12 -5.21
N GLU A 61 -8.55 16.81 -6.34
CA GLU A 61 -9.74 16.59 -7.16
C GLU A 61 -9.84 15.15 -7.67
N ASP A 62 -8.71 14.53 -8.01
CA ASP A 62 -8.68 13.13 -8.44
C ASP A 62 -9.05 12.16 -7.31
N TYR A 63 -8.61 12.44 -6.07
CA TYR A 63 -9.10 11.68 -4.92
C TYR A 63 -10.60 11.84 -4.73
N ASP A 64 -11.12 13.07 -4.87
CA ASP A 64 -12.52 13.37 -4.58
C ASP A 64 -13.46 12.78 -5.62
N THR A 65 -13.06 12.76 -6.89
CA THR A 65 -13.92 12.39 -8.03
C THR A 65 -13.75 10.96 -8.54
N CYS A 66 -12.77 10.20 -8.05
CA CYS A 66 -12.55 8.81 -8.46
C CYS A 66 -13.64 7.89 -7.89
N GLU A 67 -14.60 7.46 -8.72
CA GLU A 67 -15.71 6.60 -8.30
C GLU A 67 -15.83 5.31 -9.15
N THR A 68 -15.53 5.41 -10.45
CA THR A 68 -15.65 4.29 -11.38
C THR A 68 -14.30 3.58 -11.59
N TYR A 69 -14.33 2.43 -12.24
CA TYR A 69 -13.11 1.73 -12.65
C TYR A 69 -12.31 2.53 -13.68
N GLU A 70 -12.97 3.21 -14.59
CA GLU A 70 -12.36 4.11 -15.57
C GLU A 70 -11.66 5.29 -14.89
N ASP A 71 -12.25 5.86 -13.84
CA ASP A 71 -11.60 6.89 -13.03
C ASP A 71 -10.34 6.34 -12.35
N PHE A 72 -10.43 5.14 -11.76
CA PHE A 72 -9.27 4.47 -11.17
C PHE A 72 -8.13 4.31 -12.19
N LEU A 73 -8.43 3.82 -13.39
CA LEU A 73 -7.41 3.65 -14.42
C LEU A 73 -6.74 4.99 -14.78
N ARG A 74 -7.53 6.06 -14.93
CA ARG A 74 -7.02 7.41 -15.20
C ARG A 74 -6.14 7.92 -14.04
N VAL A 75 -6.61 7.81 -12.81
CA VAL A 75 -5.90 8.24 -11.60
C VAL A 75 -4.61 7.45 -11.41
N LYS A 76 -4.67 6.15 -11.57
CA LYS A 76 -3.50 5.26 -11.54
C LYS A 76 -2.44 5.66 -12.58
N ASP A 77 -2.86 5.93 -13.82
CA ASP A 77 -1.93 6.32 -14.89
C ASP A 77 -1.28 7.68 -14.60
N GLU A 78 -2.00 8.63 -14.02
CA GLU A 78 -1.44 9.89 -13.55
C GLU A 78 -0.42 9.69 -12.41
N ALA A 79 -0.75 8.87 -11.42
CA ALA A 79 0.18 8.54 -10.34
C ALA A 79 1.47 7.88 -10.86
N LYS A 80 1.35 6.93 -11.80
CA LYS A 80 2.51 6.31 -12.47
C LYS A 80 3.33 7.31 -13.26
N ARG A 81 2.69 8.24 -13.95
CA ARG A 81 3.38 9.31 -14.68
C ARG A 81 4.20 10.21 -13.74
N ARG A 82 3.74 10.42 -12.52
CA ARG A 82 4.48 11.13 -11.46
C ARG A 82 5.57 10.27 -10.78
N GLY A 83 5.64 8.99 -11.11
CA GLY A 83 6.66 8.06 -10.61
C GLY A 83 6.21 7.17 -9.45
N ALA A 84 4.91 7.12 -9.15
CA ALA A 84 4.40 6.27 -8.08
C ALA A 84 4.39 4.78 -8.48
N VAL A 85 4.60 3.92 -7.48
CA VAL A 85 4.35 2.48 -7.51
C VAL A 85 2.93 2.23 -7.04
N ILE A 86 2.17 1.43 -7.77
CA ILE A 86 0.74 1.18 -7.55
C ILE A 86 0.54 -0.19 -6.90
N CYS A 87 -0.08 -0.22 -5.73
CA CYS A 87 -0.38 -1.45 -5.00
C CYS A 87 -1.90 -1.65 -4.85
N MET A 88 -2.40 -2.80 -5.29
CA MET A 88 -3.76 -3.23 -4.98
C MET A 88 -3.82 -3.72 -3.53
N ASN A 89 -4.56 -3.01 -2.67
CA ASN A 89 -4.66 -3.34 -1.26
C ASN A 89 -5.74 -4.38 -1.00
N HIS A 90 -5.43 -5.36 -0.16
CA HIS A 90 -6.37 -6.35 0.42
C HIS A 90 -7.62 -6.66 -0.43
N PRO A 91 -7.49 -7.07 -1.71
CA PRO A 91 -8.60 -7.11 -2.67
C PRO A 91 -9.71 -8.10 -2.34
N HIS A 92 -9.47 -9.00 -1.40
CA HIS A 92 -10.42 -10.01 -0.93
C HIS A 92 -10.95 -9.71 0.49
N CYS A 93 -10.61 -8.55 1.07
CA CYS A 93 -11.12 -8.13 2.38
C CYS A 93 -12.66 -8.14 2.37
N ASN A 94 -13.28 -8.77 3.38
CA ASN A 94 -14.74 -8.88 3.45
C ASN A 94 -15.43 -7.56 3.80
N GLN A 95 -14.72 -6.61 4.42
CA GLN A 95 -15.26 -5.31 4.80
C GLN A 95 -15.11 -4.27 3.68
N CYS A 96 -13.96 -4.26 3.01
CA CYS A 96 -13.59 -3.32 1.96
C CYS A 96 -12.97 -4.03 0.75
N PRO A 97 -13.71 -4.95 0.09
CA PRO A 97 -13.17 -5.71 -1.02
C PRO A 97 -12.95 -4.84 -2.25
N TRP A 98 -12.04 -5.27 -3.11
CA TRP A 98 -11.91 -4.71 -4.44
C TRP A 98 -13.14 -5.10 -5.28
N ARG A 99 -13.97 -4.15 -5.58
CA ARG A 99 -15.22 -4.31 -6.35
C ARG A 99 -15.06 -3.93 -7.81
N TRP A 100 -14.04 -3.12 -8.13
CA TRP A 100 -13.64 -2.89 -9.52
C TRP A 100 -13.12 -4.18 -10.14
N GLU A 101 -12.85 -4.17 -11.43
CA GLU A 101 -12.25 -5.33 -12.09
C GLU A 101 -10.89 -5.68 -11.45
N LYS A 102 -10.72 -6.93 -11.07
CA LYS A 102 -9.47 -7.44 -10.51
C LYS A 102 -8.53 -7.85 -11.63
N ASN A 103 -7.80 -6.88 -12.17
CA ASN A 103 -6.83 -7.11 -13.24
C ASN A 103 -5.41 -6.91 -12.71
N ALA A 104 -4.65 -8.01 -12.64
CA ALA A 104 -3.27 -7.99 -12.18
C ALA A 104 -2.34 -7.11 -13.03
N ALA A 105 -2.71 -6.82 -14.29
CA ALA A 105 -1.94 -5.96 -15.18
C ALA A 105 -2.07 -4.47 -14.87
N ASP A 106 -3.05 -4.07 -14.06
CA ASP A 106 -3.29 -2.66 -13.76
C ASP A 106 -2.44 -2.13 -12.62
N VAL A 107 -1.81 -3.01 -11.86
CA VAL A 107 -1.02 -2.64 -10.67
C VAL A 107 0.40 -3.19 -10.76
N ASP A 108 1.30 -2.58 -10.01
CA ASP A 108 2.70 -3.00 -9.96
C ASP A 108 2.94 -4.03 -8.87
N VAL A 109 2.12 -3.99 -7.80
CA VAL A 109 2.27 -4.81 -6.59
C VAL A 109 0.89 -5.21 -6.06
N LEU A 110 0.81 -6.36 -5.42
CA LEU A 110 -0.39 -6.84 -4.71
C LEU A 110 -0.11 -6.94 -3.21
N GLU A 111 -0.98 -6.37 -2.38
CA GLU A 111 -1.00 -6.71 -0.97
C GLU A 111 -1.69 -8.05 -0.79
N VAL A 112 -0.88 -9.12 -0.75
CA VAL A 112 -1.37 -10.49 -0.62
C VAL A 112 -1.76 -10.85 0.82
N TRP A 113 -1.24 -10.09 1.79
CA TRP A 113 -1.49 -10.31 3.20
C TRP A 113 -1.68 -8.99 3.94
N ASN A 114 -2.90 -8.73 4.39
CA ASN A 114 -3.25 -7.54 5.18
C ASN A 114 -3.54 -7.96 6.62
N ALA A 115 -2.93 -7.30 7.58
CA ALA A 115 -3.07 -7.54 9.01
C ALA A 115 -2.98 -9.04 9.44
N PRO A 116 -2.82 -9.37 10.72
CA PRO A 116 -2.56 -10.76 11.13
C PRO A 116 -3.80 -11.67 11.12
N THR A 117 -5.02 -11.11 11.14
CA THR A 117 -6.24 -11.85 11.48
C THR A 117 -7.29 -11.93 10.36
N HIS A 118 -6.98 -11.50 9.15
CA HIS A 118 -7.92 -11.53 8.03
C HIS A 118 -7.91 -12.93 7.36
N TYR A 119 -9.02 -13.64 7.42
CA TYR A 119 -9.20 -14.93 6.72
C TYR A 119 -9.05 -14.81 5.20
N ASP A 120 -9.36 -13.64 4.68
CA ASP A 120 -9.33 -13.29 3.26
C ASP A 120 -7.92 -13.30 2.66
N ASN A 121 -6.88 -13.26 3.51
CA ASN A 121 -5.49 -13.39 3.09
C ASN A 121 -5.20 -14.71 2.37
N LEU A 122 -5.83 -15.81 2.80
CA LEU A 122 -5.69 -17.09 2.12
C LEU A 122 -6.31 -17.06 0.72
N THR A 123 -7.52 -16.50 0.60
CA THR A 123 -8.18 -16.31 -0.70
C THR A 123 -7.35 -15.42 -1.62
N CYS A 124 -6.75 -14.36 -1.08
CA CYS A 124 -5.86 -13.48 -1.84
C CYS A 124 -4.61 -14.24 -2.34
N THR A 125 -4.03 -15.08 -1.48
CA THR A 125 -2.88 -15.92 -1.84
C THR A 125 -3.22 -16.91 -2.95
N GLU A 126 -4.40 -17.54 -2.90
CA GLU A 126 -4.89 -18.44 -3.95
C GLU A 126 -5.08 -17.71 -5.28
N TRP A 127 -5.71 -16.53 -5.25
CA TRP A 127 -5.87 -15.69 -6.44
C TRP A 127 -4.52 -15.26 -7.03
N TRP A 128 -3.56 -14.87 -6.21
CA TRP A 128 -2.20 -14.55 -6.65
C TRP A 128 -1.52 -15.73 -7.32
N HIS A 129 -1.60 -16.95 -6.75
CA HIS A 129 -1.08 -18.16 -7.38
C HIS A 129 -1.71 -18.41 -8.76
N GLU A 130 -2.99 -18.14 -8.91
CA GLU A 130 -3.66 -18.24 -10.21
C GLU A 130 -3.10 -17.23 -11.20
N GLN A 131 -2.88 -15.95 -10.77
CA GLN A 131 -2.24 -14.96 -11.63
C GLN A 131 -0.84 -15.41 -12.10
N LEU A 132 -0.03 -15.98 -11.20
CA LEU A 132 1.28 -16.52 -11.56
C LEU A 132 1.18 -17.66 -12.59
N ARG A 133 0.22 -18.56 -12.44
CA ARG A 133 -0.02 -19.65 -13.42
C ARG A 133 -0.43 -19.11 -14.80
N ASN A 134 -1.13 -17.99 -14.82
CA ASN A 134 -1.55 -17.29 -16.04
C ASN A 134 -0.43 -16.41 -16.65
N GLY A 135 0.77 -16.42 -16.05
CA GLY A 135 1.95 -15.70 -16.54
C GLY A 135 2.11 -14.27 -16.02
N HIS A 136 1.22 -13.80 -15.14
CA HIS A 136 1.33 -12.49 -14.49
C HIS A 136 2.30 -12.56 -13.31
N LYS A 137 3.52 -12.07 -13.51
CA LYS A 137 4.56 -12.00 -12.46
C LYS A 137 4.33 -10.80 -11.55
N LEU A 138 3.28 -10.86 -10.74
CA LEU A 138 2.90 -9.78 -9.83
C LEU A 138 3.69 -9.91 -8.51
N PRO A 139 4.57 -8.94 -8.17
CA PRO A 139 5.21 -8.88 -6.86
C PRO A 139 4.18 -8.73 -5.74
N VAL A 140 4.53 -9.21 -4.55
CA VAL A 140 3.61 -9.16 -3.41
C VAL A 140 4.23 -8.50 -2.20
N VAL A 141 3.36 -7.87 -1.40
CA VAL A 141 3.70 -7.29 -0.10
C VAL A 141 2.75 -7.79 0.98
N GLY A 142 3.17 -7.64 2.23
CA GLY A 142 2.29 -7.73 3.37
C GLY A 142 2.29 -6.42 4.12
N GLY A 143 1.12 -5.89 4.45
CA GLY A 143 0.91 -4.64 5.14
C GLY A 143 0.12 -4.83 6.44
N SER A 144 0.47 -4.06 7.46
CA SER A 144 -0.24 -4.11 8.74
C SER A 144 -1.54 -3.33 8.74
N ASP A 145 -1.73 -2.44 7.77
CA ASP A 145 -2.87 -1.52 7.71
C ASP A 145 -3.11 -0.83 9.06
N TYR A 146 -1.99 -0.33 9.62
CA TYR A 146 -1.95 0.14 10.99
C TYR A 146 -2.60 1.52 11.14
N HIS A 147 -3.69 1.59 11.87
CA HIS A 147 -4.38 2.83 12.21
C HIS A 147 -4.14 3.24 13.68
N ARG A 148 -4.14 2.28 14.59
CA ARG A 148 -3.97 2.51 16.04
C ARG A 148 -3.66 1.21 16.77
N ASP A 149 -3.15 1.33 18.00
CA ASP A 149 -3.06 0.17 18.89
C ASP A 149 -4.43 -0.22 19.43
N TYR A 150 -4.64 -1.51 19.51
CA TYR A 150 -5.66 -2.11 20.36
C TYR A 150 -5.03 -2.51 21.69
N VAL A 151 -5.82 -2.54 22.79
CA VAL A 151 -5.42 -2.59 24.20
C VAL A 151 -4.31 -3.60 24.57
N VAL A 152 -4.01 -4.58 23.73
CA VAL A 152 -3.01 -5.63 24.01
C VAL A 152 -2.10 -5.98 22.83
N THR A 153 -2.20 -5.32 21.65
CA THR A 153 -1.47 -5.75 20.46
C THR A 153 -0.85 -4.58 19.72
N ASN A 154 0.47 -4.65 19.54
CA ASN A 154 1.19 -3.80 18.60
C ASN A 154 1.12 -4.45 17.21
N LEU A 155 0.27 -3.95 16.36
CA LEU A 155 0.01 -4.52 15.03
C LEU A 155 0.89 -3.94 13.92
N LEU A 156 1.65 -2.87 14.18
CA LEU A 156 2.40 -2.14 13.14
C LEU A 156 3.39 -3.00 12.34
N THR A 157 3.79 -4.15 12.83
CA THR A 157 4.75 -5.04 12.15
C THR A 157 4.20 -6.43 11.87
N TRP A 158 2.89 -6.53 11.74
CA TRP A 158 2.23 -7.80 11.51
C TRP A 158 1.20 -7.67 10.37
N PRO A 159 1.57 -8.09 9.15
CA PRO A 159 2.87 -8.59 8.69
C PRO A 159 3.91 -7.50 8.38
N VAL A 160 5.06 -7.90 7.87
CA VAL A 160 6.08 -7.02 7.26
C VAL A 160 6.52 -7.57 5.92
N THR A 161 6.99 -6.68 5.07
CA THR A 161 7.61 -7.01 3.80
C THR A 161 9.14 -6.91 3.92
N TYR A 162 9.85 -7.91 3.40
CA TYR A 162 11.29 -7.88 3.24
C TYR A 162 11.64 -7.58 1.78
N VAL A 163 12.50 -6.59 1.58
CA VAL A 163 12.92 -6.15 0.25
C VAL A 163 14.41 -6.38 0.07
N TYR A 164 14.80 -6.99 -1.05
CA TYR A 164 16.22 -7.07 -1.46
C TYR A 164 16.60 -5.77 -2.15
N ALA A 165 17.21 -4.85 -1.40
CA ALA A 165 17.60 -3.54 -1.88
C ALA A 165 19.13 -3.35 -1.80
N LYS A 166 19.67 -2.44 -2.63
CA LYS A 166 21.10 -2.09 -2.59
C LYS A 166 21.45 -1.22 -1.39
N SER A 167 20.51 -0.40 -0.98
CA SER A 167 20.60 0.47 0.19
C SER A 167 19.23 0.67 0.81
N ASN A 168 19.18 1.36 1.94
CA ASN A 168 17.94 1.77 2.58
C ASN A 168 17.48 3.18 2.11
N SER A 169 17.73 3.51 0.83
CA SER A 169 17.15 4.72 0.24
C SER A 169 15.76 4.42 -0.35
N PRO A 170 14.86 5.42 -0.41
CA PRO A 170 13.53 5.23 -1.00
C PRO A 170 13.57 4.69 -2.44
N GLU A 171 14.61 5.07 -3.21
CA GLU A 171 14.76 4.68 -4.62
C GLU A 171 15.23 3.24 -4.78
N ASP A 172 15.89 2.68 -3.76
CA ASP A 172 16.40 1.30 -3.78
C ASP A 172 15.38 0.30 -3.18
N ILE A 173 14.44 0.77 -2.36
CA ILE A 173 13.36 0.00 -1.75
C ILE A 173 12.19 -0.14 -2.72
#